data_812df8c4d188d8d22915fced63c3a92a
#
_entry.id   812df8c4d188d8d22915fced63c3a92a
#
_cell.length_a   1.000
_cell.length_b   1.000
_cell.length_c   1.000
_cell.angle_alpha   90.00
_cell.angle_beta   90.00
_cell.angle_gamma   90.00
#
_symmetry.space_group_name_H-M   'P 1'
#
loop_
_entity.id
_entity.type
_entity.pdbx_description
1 polymer ?
#
loop_
_entity_poly.entity_id
_entity_poly.type
_entity_poly.pdbx_seq_one_letter_code
_entity_poly.pdbx_strand_id
1 'polypeptide(L)'
;MTDREDERWMEMAIREAERAYELGEVPIGCVIVKDGRCIGKGYNQVETLKDATAHAEIVAIGSASASLGNWRLSGATLYVTLEPCPMCAGAILN
;
A
#
# COMPACT_ATOMS: atom_id res chain seq x y z
N MET A 1 -15.80 -8.53 -5.20
CA MET A 1 -15.86 -7.49 -4.14
C MET A 1 -16.92 -6.48 -4.48
N THR A 2 -17.67 -5.97 -3.51
CA THR A 2 -18.71 -4.98 -3.76
C THR A 2 -18.12 -3.57 -3.80
N ASP A 3 -18.84 -2.64 -4.43
CA ASP A 3 -18.43 -1.23 -4.47
C ASP A 3 -18.24 -0.67 -3.06
N ARG A 4 -19.09 -1.10 -2.11
CA ARG A 4 -19.02 -0.66 -0.72
C ARG A 4 -17.76 -1.15 -0.03
N GLU A 5 -17.32 -2.36 -0.33
CA GLU A 5 -16.06 -2.88 0.20
C GLU A 5 -14.87 -2.12 -0.39
N ASP A 6 -14.90 -1.84 -1.70
CA ASP A 6 -13.85 -1.08 -2.36
C ASP A 6 -13.75 0.33 -1.77
N GLU A 7 -14.86 0.99 -1.51
CA GLU A 7 -14.87 2.30 -0.87
C GLU A 7 -14.24 2.26 0.52
N ARG A 8 -14.56 1.23 1.28
CA ARG A 8 -14.00 1.04 2.63
C ARG A 8 -12.48 0.94 2.59
N TRP A 9 -11.96 0.13 1.69
CA TRP A 9 -10.51 -0.06 1.58
C TRP A 9 -9.81 1.17 1.02
N MET A 10 -10.45 1.88 0.08
CA MET A 10 -9.93 3.17 -0.40
C MET A 10 -9.90 4.22 0.70
N GLU A 11 -10.89 4.25 1.57
CA GLU A 11 -10.87 5.16 2.72
C GLU A 11 -9.68 4.86 3.64
N MET A 12 -9.35 3.58 3.82
CA MET A 12 -8.16 3.21 4.60
C MET A 12 -6.87 3.66 3.91
N ALA A 13 -6.80 3.54 2.58
CA ALA A 13 -5.65 4.01 1.83
C ALA A 13 -5.50 5.53 1.94
N ILE A 14 -6.61 6.25 1.91
CA ILE A 14 -6.62 7.72 2.08
C ILE A 14 -6.11 8.09 3.47
N ARG A 15 -6.48 7.35 4.50
CA ARG A 15 -5.96 7.60 5.86
C ARG A 15 -4.46 7.39 5.94
N GLU A 16 -3.92 6.41 5.23
CA GLU A 16 -2.48 6.22 5.14
C GLU A 16 -1.82 7.40 4.41
N ALA A 17 -2.46 7.92 3.37
CA ALA A 17 -1.98 9.11 2.67
C ALA A 17 -1.94 10.34 3.60
N GLU A 18 -2.95 10.49 4.44
CA GLU A 18 -2.99 11.57 5.42
C GLU A 18 -1.84 11.47 6.42
N ARG A 19 -1.48 10.27 6.83
CA ARG A 19 -0.33 10.04 7.72
C ARG A 19 0.96 10.49 7.04
N ALA A 20 1.12 10.17 5.76
CA ALA A 20 2.28 10.64 5.00
C ALA A 20 2.33 12.17 4.98
N TYR A 21 1.18 12.80 4.71
CA TYR A 21 1.09 14.26 4.65
C TYR A 21 1.52 14.89 5.99
N GLU A 22 1.06 14.33 7.10
CA GLU A 22 1.40 14.84 8.44
C GLU A 22 2.91 14.78 8.71
N LEU A 23 3.60 13.83 8.08
CA LEU A 23 5.05 13.64 8.23
C LEU A 23 5.87 14.42 7.19
N GLY A 24 5.22 15.24 6.37
CA GLY A 24 5.89 15.99 5.30
C GLY A 24 6.26 15.14 4.10
N GLU A 25 5.67 13.96 3.96
CA GLU A 25 5.87 13.08 2.81
C GLU A 25 4.84 13.38 1.73
N VAL A 26 5.10 12.87 0.52
CA VAL A 26 4.10 12.91 -0.54
C VAL A 26 2.88 12.10 -0.08
N PRO A 27 1.65 12.65 -0.12
CA PRO A 27 0.48 12.02 0.49
C PRO A 27 -0.09 10.87 -0.37
N ILE A 28 0.61 9.76 -0.35
CA ILE A 28 0.21 8.53 -1.04
C ILE A 28 0.07 7.43 0.00
N GLY A 29 -1.05 6.72 -0.04
CA GLY A 29 -1.32 5.60 0.84
C GLY A 29 -1.74 4.36 0.06
N CYS A 30 -1.51 3.20 0.63
CA CYS A 30 -1.78 1.92 0.00
C CYS A 30 -2.25 0.90 1.02
N VAL A 31 -3.22 0.07 0.62
CA VAL A 31 -3.75 -1.01 1.43
C VAL A 31 -3.81 -2.27 0.57
N ILE A 32 -3.41 -3.40 1.12
CA ILE A 32 -3.48 -4.69 0.44
C ILE A 32 -4.45 -5.59 1.18
N VAL A 33 -5.40 -6.15 0.45
CA VAL A 33 -6.50 -6.94 1.01
C VAL A 33 -6.50 -8.34 0.40
N LYS A 34 -6.66 -9.36 1.23
CA LYS A 34 -6.82 -10.73 0.78
C LYS A 34 -7.88 -11.39 1.64
N ASP A 35 -8.83 -12.08 0.99
CA ASP A 35 -9.92 -12.78 1.66
C ASP A 35 -10.69 -11.89 2.64
N GLY A 36 -10.97 -10.65 2.21
CA GLY A 36 -11.75 -9.68 3.00
C GLY A 36 -11.01 -9.08 4.19
N ARG A 37 -9.68 -9.25 4.26
CA ARG A 37 -8.87 -8.76 5.38
C ARG A 37 -7.70 -7.93 4.87
N CYS A 38 -7.41 -6.85 5.58
CA CYS A 38 -6.21 -6.06 5.31
C CYS A 38 -4.98 -6.84 5.79
N ILE A 39 -4.11 -7.21 4.87
CA ILE A 39 -2.88 -7.95 5.18
C ILE A 39 -1.64 -7.06 5.15
N GLY A 40 -1.75 -5.85 4.64
CA GLY A 40 -0.65 -4.90 4.64
C GLY A 40 -1.13 -3.52 4.28
N LYS A 41 -0.45 -2.51 4.80
CA LYS A 41 -0.72 -1.12 4.46
C LYS A 41 0.57 -0.34 4.54
N GLY A 42 0.60 0.79 3.85
CA GLY A 42 1.77 1.63 3.84
C GLY A 42 1.46 3.02 3.33
N TYR A 43 2.38 3.92 3.60
CA TYR A 43 2.34 5.28 3.09
C TYR A 43 3.75 5.68 2.67
N ASN A 44 3.84 6.70 1.83
CA ASN A 44 5.13 7.14 1.33
C ASN A 44 6.01 7.59 2.49
N GLN A 45 7.21 7.03 2.58
CA GLN A 45 8.18 7.32 3.64
C GLN A 45 9.60 7.55 3.10
N VAL A 46 9.71 8.00 1.85
CA VAL A 46 11.00 8.25 1.20
C VAL A 46 11.91 9.15 2.04
N GLU A 47 11.38 10.27 2.53
CA GLU A 47 12.16 11.21 3.34
C GLU A 47 12.40 10.68 4.75
N THR A 48 11.37 10.11 5.37
CA THR A 48 11.43 9.60 6.74
C THR A 48 12.48 8.49 6.88
N LEU A 49 12.48 7.55 5.93
CA LEU A 49 13.40 6.41 5.95
C LEU A 49 14.69 6.65 5.17
N LYS A 50 14.77 7.80 4.45
CA LYS A 50 15.90 8.11 3.56
C LYS A 50 16.14 6.98 2.56
N ASP A 51 15.05 6.46 2.02
CA ASP A 51 15.04 5.32 1.11
C ASP A 51 14.19 5.67 -0.11
N ALA A 52 14.83 5.78 -1.26
CA ALA A 52 14.16 6.16 -2.50
C ALA A 52 13.10 5.14 -2.94
N THR A 53 13.15 3.91 -2.41
CA THR A 53 12.18 2.87 -2.73
C THR A 53 11.00 2.83 -1.75
N ALA A 54 11.01 3.66 -0.70
CA ALA A 54 9.98 3.64 0.35
C ALA A 54 8.67 4.32 -0.09
N HIS A 55 8.18 3.96 -1.28
CA HIS A 55 6.87 4.36 -1.76
C HIS A 55 5.79 3.54 -1.05
N ALA A 56 4.59 4.09 -0.94
CA ALA A 56 3.49 3.46 -0.22
C ALA A 56 3.27 2.00 -0.63
N GLU A 57 3.30 1.72 -1.93
CA GLU A 57 3.06 0.37 -2.47
C GLU A 57 4.15 -0.61 -2.04
N ILE A 58 5.41 -0.18 -2.08
CA ILE A 58 6.53 -1.02 -1.67
C ILE A 58 6.45 -1.31 -0.17
N VAL A 59 6.15 -0.30 0.64
CA VAL A 59 5.99 -0.45 2.09
C VAL A 59 4.84 -1.43 2.39
N ALA A 60 3.70 -1.28 1.70
CA ALA A 60 2.54 -2.14 1.90
C ALA A 60 2.83 -3.58 1.49
N ILE A 61 3.52 -3.80 0.38
CA ILE A 61 3.90 -5.14 -0.09
C ILE A 61 4.80 -5.81 0.94
N GLY A 62 5.80 -5.11 1.47
CA GLY A 62 6.67 -5.64 2.51
C GLY A 62 5.89 -6.04 3.76
N SER A 63 4.96 -5.19 4.19
CA SER A 63 4.09 -5.46 5.33
C SER A 63 3.20 -6.68 5.08
N ALA A 64 2.60 -6.79 3.90
CA ALA A 64 1.73 -7.92 3.55
C ALA A 64 2.52 -9.21 3.50
N SER A 65 3.71 -9.19 2.90
CA SER A 65 4.58 -10.36 2.82
C SER A 65 4.97 -10.86 4.21
N ALA A 66 5.32 -9.95 5.11
CA ALA A 66 5.65 -10.29 6.49
C ALA A 66 4.45 -10.89 7.22
N SER A 67 3.26 -10.33 7.02
CA SER A 67 2.01 -10.79 7.64
C SER A 67 1.66 -12.21 7.20
N LEU A 68 1.86 -12.53 5.92
CA LEU A 68 1.57 -13.87 5.38
C LEU A 68 2.71 -14.86 5.60
N GLY A 69 3.90 -14.39 5.97
CA GLY A 69 5.09 -15.22 6.03
C GLY A 69 5.52 -15.72 4.65
N ASN A 70 5.11 -15.01 3.59
CA ASN A 70 5.36 -15.42 2.21
C ASN A 70 5.38 -14.16 1.32
N TRP A 71 6.30 -14.12 0.37
CA TRP A 71 6.41 -13.01 -0.57
C TRP A 71 5.35 -13.05 -1.68
N ARG A 72 4.67 -14.18 -1.85
CA ARG A 72 3.63 -14.34 -2.88
C ARG A 72 2.30 -13.83 -2.35
N LEU A 73 1.74 -12.83 -3.04
CA LEU A 73 0.48 -12.19 -2.66
C LEU A 73 -0.65 -12.56 -3.62
N SER A 74 -0.65 -13.79 -4.14
CA SER A 74 -1.66 -14.28 -5.08
C SER A 74 -3.06 -14.12 -4.49
N GLY A 75 -3.99 -13.59 -5.28
CA GLY A 75 -5.36 -13.36 -4.85
C GLY A 75 -5.55 -12.10 -4.01
N ALA A 76 -4.51 -11.32 -3.79
CA ALA A 76 -4.62 -10.07 -3.07
C ALA A 76 -5.04 -8.91 -4.00
N THR A 77 -5.73 -7.93 -3.44
CA THR A 77 -6.12 -6.70 -4.14
C THR A 77 -5.39 -5.52 -3.51
N LEU A 78 -4.81 -4.68 -4.35
CA LEU A 78 -4.08 -3.50 -3.91
C LEU A 78 -4.92 -2.24 -4.16
N TYR A 79 -5.10 -1.44 -3.13
CA TYR A 79 -5.77 -0.14 -3.20
C TYR A 79 -4.74 0.94 -2.96
N VAL A 80 -4.63 1.87 -3.89
CA VAL A 80 -3.66 2.96 -3.82
C VAL A 80 -4.32 4.27 -4.21
N THR A 81 -3.93 5.37 -3.58
CA THR A 81 -4.54 6.68 -3.82
C THR A 81 -4.09 7.33 -5.11
N LEU A 82 -2.94 6.91 -5.66
CA LEU A 82 -2.44 7.33 -6.97
C LEU A 82 -1.89 6.11 -7.72
N GLU A 83 -1.75 6.22 -9.03
CA GLU A 83 -1.18 5.14 -9.84
C GLU A 83 0.25 4.81 -9.40
N PRO A 84 0.61 3.52 -9.34
CA PRO A 84 1.98 3.13 -9.00
C PRO A 84 2.99 3.68 -10.00
N CYS A 85 4.17 4.08 -9.51
CA CYS A 85 5.29 4.42 -10.37
C CYS A 85 5.84 3.14 -11.02
N PRO A 86 6.74 3.22 -12.04
CA PRO A 86 7.28 2.01 -12.68
C PRO A 86 7.93 1.02 -11.71
N MET A 87 8.61 1.50 -10.68
CA MET A 87 9.23 0.64 -9.67
C MET A 87 8.16 -0.14 -8.88
N CYS A 88 7.12 0.55 -8.42
CA CYS A 88 6.04 -0.07 -7.67
C CYS A 88 5.22 -1.02 -8.55
N ALA A 89 4.98 -0.65 -9.80
CA ALA A 89 4.27 -1.52 -10.75
C ALA A 89 5.06 -2.82 -10.96
N GLY A 90 6.39 -2.73 -11.09
CA GLY A 90 7.24 -3.92 -11.19
C GLY A 90 7.14 -4.81 -9.96
N ALA A 91 7.14 -4.23 -8.76
CA ALA A 91 6.99 -4.98 -7.51
C ALA A 91 5.64 -5.69 -7.41
N ILE A 92 4.57 -5.04 -7.88
CA ILE A 92 3.22 -5.61 -7.85
C ILE A 92 3.12 -6.80 -8.81
N LEU A 93 3.72 -6.70 -9.99
CA LEU A 93 3.69 -7.77 -10.99
C LEU A 93 4.55 -8.98 -10.61
N ASN A 94 5.56 -8.78 -9.85
CA ASN A 94 6.44 -9.85 -9.38
C ASN A 94 5.89 -10.53 -8.13
#